data_4e561c38e686c98719679b6ab1acde97
#
_entry.id   4e561c38e686c98719679b6ab1acde97
#
_cell.length_a   1.000
_cell.length_b   1.000
_cell.length_c   1.000
_cell.angle_alpha   90.00
_cell.angle_beta   90.00
_cell.angle_gamma   90.00
#
_symmetry.space_group_name_H-M   'P 1'
#
loop_
_entity.id
_entity.type
_entity.pdbx_description
1 polymer ?
#
loop_
_entity_poly.entity_id
_entity_poly.type
_entity_poly.pdbx_seq_one_letter_code
_entity_poly.pdbx_strand_id
1 'polypeptide(L)'
;MNKIYLLTAMLLVAVAAMAGVPAPQRGPQKLAHGLPVPVVKPATNVSDAGFTANWEKASGANCYTVYTYIRHKAPADETYYFYNDDFSGFKYGSIESPFDIGWGWLDGYTNRSNWYVYGAYSCHGVFGLYNKKSAEQNGMLMSPMYSLQNNNGKFTVTFRAKTTGTATVAVFATEYLMAGPSYALGKVGKVELTKEWADYTLELDGGIQGCYVELDMVGGDSNAYFDNMTISQPMKAGDEAMLVYDFVETGDVSSHDVATGDKVAGDVYWYQVASLKRLSSGSELDDSNYSDLVEVKQEGAVCALKASAARAYATADGVVVENPEGADVAVYDAGGREVYASRDGAEKQMVVLPSGVYVVKVGYKVMKVMK
;
A
#
# COMPACT_ATOMS: atom_id res chain seq x y z
N MET A 1 16.26 13.38 -16.29
CA MET A 1 16.91 12.13 -16.65
C MET A 1 17.34 11.29 -15.42
N ASN A 2 17.69 11.90 -14.28
CA ASN A 2 18.28 11.17 -13.15
C ASN A 2 17.27 10.37 -12.29
N LYS A 3 15.99 10.78 -12.22
CA LYS A 3 14.95 10.03 -11.47
C LYS A 3 14.68 8.62 -12.06
N ILE A 4 14.93 8.43 -13.33
CA ILE A 4 14.70 7.17 -14.04
C ILE A 4 15.71 6.07 -13.58
N TYR A 5 16.98 6.42 -13.39
CA TYR A 5 18.01 5.47 -12.97
C TYR A 5 17.82 4.98 -11.52
N LEU A 6 17.28 5.84 -10.65
CA LEU A 6 16.99 5.47 -9.27
C LEU A 6 15.89 4.40 -9.19
N LEU A 7 14.86 4.51 -10.05
CA LEU A 7 13.75 3.56 -10.07
C LEU A 7 14.18 2.11 -10.37
N THR A 8 15.22 1.89 -11.19
CA THR A 8 15.66 0.54 -11.60
C THR A 8 16.39 -0.21 -10.51
N ALA A 9 17.29 0.47 -9.83
CA ALA A 9 17.97 -0.14 -8.68
C ALA A 9 16.97 -0.44 -7.55
N MET A 10 15.98 0.43 -7.39
CA MET A 10 14.90 0.34 -6.41
C MET A 10 13.97 -0.83 -6.67
N LEU A 11 13.64 -1.09 -7.94
CA LEU A 11 12.68 -2.10 -8.36
C LEU A 11 13.15 -3.52 -8.07
N LEU A 12 14.43 -3.81 -8.34
CA LEU A 12 15.01 -5.13 -8.11
C LEU A 12 15.01 -5.52 -6.62
N VAL A 13 15.14 -4.55 -5.72
CA VAL A 13 15.13 -4.79 -4.27
C VAL A 13 13.70 -4.94 -3.74
N ALA A 14 12.77 -4.12 -4.22
CA ALA A 14 11.36 -4.21 -3.80
C ALA A 14 10.69 -5.52 -4.24
N VAL A 15 10.99 -6.01 -5.45
CA VAL A 15 10.49 -7.30 -5.94
C VAL A 15 11.03 -8.47 -5.11
N ALA A 16 12.29 -8.43 -4.68
CA ALA A 16 12.84 -9.47 -3.81
C ALA A 16 12.21 -9.47 -2.41
N ALA A 17 11.87 -8.30 -1.87
CA ALA A 17 11.19 -8.18 -0.57
C ALA A 17 9.71 -8.62 -0.62
N MET A 18 9.07 -8.57 -1.78
CA MET A 18 7.70 -9.05 -1.98
C MET A 18 7.57 -10.57 -1.92
N ALA A 19 8.66 -11.30 -2.23
CA ALA A 19 8.55 -12.72 -2.56
C ALA A 19 8.21 -13.64 -1.39
N GLY A 20 8.29 -13.19 -0.11
CA GLY A 20 8.16 -14.15 1.02
C GLY A 20 9.06 -15.39 0.87
N VAL A 21 9.71 -15.55 -0.29
CA VAL A 21 10.77 -16.49 -0.59
C VAL A 21 12.05 -15.86 -0.03
N PRO A 22 12.87 -16.58 0.74
CA PRO A 22 14.19 -16.07 1.06
C PRO A 22 14.80 -15.64 -0.27
N ALA A 23 15.10 -14.34 -0.40
CA ALA A 23 15.77 -13.82 -1.56
C ALA A 23 16.92 -14.78 -1.84
N PRO A 24 17.09 -15.30 -3.07
CA PRO A 24 18.29 -16.06 -3.35
C PRO A 24 19.42 -15.15 -2.88
N GLN A 25 20.21 -15.62 -1.92
CA GLN A 25 21.38 -14.89 -1.44
C GLN A 25 22.32 -14.74 -2.63
N ARG A 26 21.99 -13.87 -3.55
CA ARG A 26 23.01 -13.18 -4.30
C ARG A 26 23.71 -12.35 -3.25
N GLY A 27 24.90 -12.78 -2.92
CA GLY A 27 25.79 -11.98 -2.12
C GLY A 27 25.75 -10.55 -2.67
N PRO A 28 25.89 -9.51 -1.84
CA PRO A 28 25.67 -8.14 -2.23
C PRO A 28 26.42 -7.90 -3.53
N GLN A 29 25.68 -7.86 -4.66
CA GLN A 29 26.22 -7.23 -5.84
C GLN A 29 26.43 -5.81 -5.39
N LYS A 30 27.68 -5.44 -5.15
CA LYS A 30 28.13 -4.06 -5.07
C LYS A 30 27.77 -3.40 -6.40
N LEU A 31 26.53 -3.00 -6.55
CA LEU A 31 26.25 -1.80 -7.29
C LEU A 31 27.04 -0.72 -6.56
N ALA A 32 27.74 0.13 -7.27
CA ALA A 32 28.67 1.10 -6.68
C ALA A 32 27.90 2.24 -5.99
N HIS A 33 27.07 1.88 -4.99
CA HIS A 33 26.40 2.81 -4.09
C HIS A 33 27.38 3.07 -2.96
N GLY A 34 27.86 4.30 -2.86
CA GLY A 34 28.91 4.67 -1.89
C GLY A 34 28.37 4.96 -0.50
N LEU A 35 27.03 5.12 -0.35
CA LEU A 35 26.42 5.47 0.91
C LEU A 35 26.01 4.23 1.72
N PRO A 36 26.12 4.31 3.06
CA PRO A 36 25.55 3.28 3.93
C PRO A 36 24.03 3.22 3.83
N VAL A 37 23.47 2.02 3.94
CA VAL A 37 22.03 1.80 4.06
C VAL A 37 21.56 2.36 5.42
N PRO A 38 20.48 3.17 5.48
CA PRO A 38 19.95 3.65 6.74
C PRO A 38 19.46 2.51 7.64
N VAL A 39 19.68 2.62 8.94
CA VAL A 39 19.07 1.71 9.92
C VAL A 39 17.67 2.20 10.23
N VAL A 40 16.66 1.49 9.73
CA VAL A 40 15.26 1.83 9.94
C VAL A 40 14.81 1.39 11.32
N LYS A 41 14.00 2.20 11.98
CA LYS A 41 13.43 1.98 13.31
C LYS A 41 11.93 1.71 13.21
N PRO A 42 11.28 1.18 14.25
CA PRO A 42 9.83 1.07 14.28
C PRO A 42 9.14 2.42 14.04
N ALA A 43 7.97 2.38 13.37
CA ALA A 43 7.13 3.56 13.20
C ALA A 43 6.61 4.05 14.56
N THR A 44 6.43 5.36 14.68
CA THR A 44 5.82 6.02 15.85
C THR A 44 4.57 6.80 15.45
N ASN A 45 3.83 7.33 16.42
CA ASN A 45 2.60 8.12 16.18
C ASN A 45 1.58 7.41 15.27
N VAL A 46 1.52 6.07 15.35
CA VAL A 46 0.66 5.27 14.49
C VAL A 46 -0.80 5.46 14.87
N SER A 47 -1.60 5.91 13.90
CA SER A 47 -3.03 6.18 14.02
C SER A 47 -3.74 5.83 12.71
N ASP A 48 -5.05 6.01 12.66
CA ASP A 48 -5.81 5.86 11.40
C ASP A 48 -5.49 6.95 10.37
N ALA A 49 -4.99 8.11 10.84
CA ALA A 49 -4.64 9.23 9.96
C ALA A 49 -3.20 9.17 9.43
N GLY A 50 -2.34 8.31 9.98
CA GLY A 50 -0.95 8.24 9.55
C GLY A 50 0.00 7.64 10.58
N PHE A 51 1.27 7.72 10.26
CA PHE A 51 2.37 7.29 11.13
C PHE A 51 3.64 8.08 10.81
N THR A 52 4.60 8.04 11.75
CA THR A 52 5.94 8.60 11.51
C THR A 52 6.90 7.46 11.21
N ALA A 53 7.47 7.44 10.01
CA ALA A 53 8.58 6.59 9.62
C ALA A 53 9.88 7.12 10.25
N ASN A 54 10.73 6.26 10.82
CA ASN A 54 11.93 6.64 11.54
C ASN A 54 13.16 5.86 11.09
N TRP A 55 14.33 6.53 11.08
CA TRP A 55 15.62 5.88 10.76
C TRP A 55 16.79 6.59 11.43
N GLU A 56 17.95 5.95 11.41
CA GLU A 56 19.21 6.58 11.76
C GLU A 56 19.85 7.21 10.53
N LYS A 57 20.35 8.42 10.67
CA LYS A 57 21.04 9.10 9.57
C LYS A 57 22.27 8.30 9.13
N ALA A 58 22.39 8.09 7.83
CA ALA A 58 23.55 7.45 7.23
C ALA A 58 24.69 8.47 7.03
N SER A 59 25.92 8.07 7.32
CA SER A 59 27.09 8.94 7.13
C SER A 59 27.26 9.33 5.67
N GLY A 60 27.44 10.63 5.41
CA GLY A 60 27.64 11.17 4.07
C GLY A 60 26.36 11.45 3.28
N ALA A 61 25.19 11.00 3.75
CA ALA A 61 23.91 11.37 3.17
C ALA A 61 23.48 12.78 3.57
N ASN A 62 22.74 13.46 2.71
CA ASN A 62 22.10 14.73 2.98
C ASN A 62 20.61 14.76 2.57
N CYS A 63 20.09 13.60 2.19
CA CYS A 63 18.74 13.40 1.71
C CYS A 63 18.36 11.93 1.86
N TYR A 64 17.07 11.62 1.94
CA TYR A 64 16.56 10.26 2.07
C TYR A 64 15.34 10.04 1.18
N THR A 65 15.20 8.83 0.66
CA THR A 65 14.00 8.40 -0.03
C THR A 65 13.25 7.44 0.87
N VAL A 66 11.96 7.71 1.08
CA VAL A 66 11.06 6.85 1.86
C VAL A 66 10.03 6.26 0.91
N TYR A 67 9.98 4.94 0.83
CA TYR A 67 8.91 4.19 0.19
C TYR A 67 7.96 3.66 1.23
N THR A 68 6.67 3.89 1.02
CA THR A 68 5.59 3.31 1.80
C THR A 68 4.81 2.34 0.93
N TYR A 69 4.46 1.19 1.51
CA TYR A 69 3.70 0.13 0.85
C TYR A 69 2.45 -0.19 1.65
N ILE A 70 1.42 -0.68 0.97
CA ILE A 70 0.34 -1.44 1.57
C ILE A 70 0.57 -2.91 1.22
N ARG A 71 0.59 -3.78 2.23
CA ARG A 71 0.36 -5.22 2.07
C ARG A 71 -1.05 -5.51 2.52
N HIS A 72 -1.79 -6.09 1.62
CA HIS A 72 -3.16 -6.51 1.86
C HIS A 72 -3.21 -8.03 1.97
N LYS A 73 -3.93 -8.54 2.97
CA LYS A 73 -4.27 -9.94 3.08
C LYS A 73 -5.78 -10.07 3.11
N ALA A 74 -6.35 -10.68 2.09
CA ALA A 74 -7.78 -10.83 1.93
C ALA A 74 -8.40 -11.58 3.14
N PRO A 75 -9.27 -10.94 3.94
CA PRO A 75 -9.91 -11.59 5.07
C PRO A 75 -11.00 -12.58 4.64
N ALA A 76 -11.55 -12.42 3.45
CA ALA A 76 -12.55 -13.25 2.80
C ALA A 76 -12.38 -13.17 1.29
N ASP A 77 -13.18 -13.93 0.52
CA ASP A 77 -13.26 -13.72 -0.93
C ASP A 77 -13.77 -12.32 -1.23
N GLU A 78 -13.02 -11.57 -2.02
CA GLU A 78 -13.32 -10.15 -2.31
C GLU A 78 -12.82 -9.71 -3.67
N THR A 79 -13.17 -8.50 -4.09
CA THR A 79 -12.51 -7.76 -5.15
C THR A 79 -11.67 -6.68 -4.52
N TYR A 80 -10.34 -6.79 -4.64
CA TYR A 80 -9.42 -5.78 -4.12
C TYR A 80 -9.12 -4.73 -5.18
N TYR A 81 -9.19 -3.45 -4.79
CA TYR A 81 -8.91 -2.31 -5.66
C TYR A 81 -7.51 -1.78 -5.38
N PHE A 82 -6.58 -2.03 -6.30
CA PHE A 82 -5.23 -1.46 -6.28
C PHE A 82 -5.24 0.04 -6.55
N TYR A 83 -6.20 0.48 -7.34
CA TYR A 83 -6.40 1.86 -7.71
C TYR A 83 -7.88 2.17 -7.92
N ASN A 84 -8.29 3.36 -7.47
CA ASN A 84 -9.61 3.94 -7.73
C ASN A 84 -9.47 5.46 -7.60
N ASP A 85 -9.59 6.19 -8.69
CA ASP A 85 -9.41 7.65 -8.75
C ASP A 85 -10.46 8.26 -9.69
N ASP A 86 -11.01 9.39 -9.30
CA ASP A 86 -11.94 10.21 -10.08
C ASP A 86 -11.24 11.38 -10.79
N PHE A 87 -9.90 11.43 -10.73
CA PHE A 87 -9.06 12.47 -11.30
C PHE A 87 -9.38 13.90 -10.86
N SER A 88 -10.08 14.07 -9.74
CA SER A 88 -10.40 15.40 -9.17
C SER A 88 -9.18 16.24 -8.81
N GLY A 89 -8.01 15.63 -8.73
CA GLY A 89 -6.72 16.30 -8.53
C GLY A 89 -6.22 17.09 -9.75
N PHE A 90 -6.75 16.83 -10.94
CA PHE A 90 -6.41 17.55 -12.18
C PHE A 90 -7.20 18.87 -12.26
N LYS A 91 -6.74 19.92 -11.62
CA LYS A 91 -7.50 21.16 -11.35
C LYS A 91 -7.41 22.22 -12.45
N TYR A 92 -6.51 22.08 -13.40
CA TYR A 92 -6.20 23.12 -14.40
C TYR A 92 -6.74 22.76 -15.78
N GLY A 93 -6.91 23.77 -16.66
CA GLY A 93 -7.31 23.59 -18.04
C GLY A 93 -8.77 23.18 -18.25
N SER A 94 -9.08 22.80 -19.47
CA SER A 94 -10.34 22.14 -19.90
C SER A 94 -10.04 21.25 -21.10
N ILE A 95 -11.02 20.48 -21.58
CA ILE A 95 -10.84 19.66 -22.80
C ILE A 95 -10.60 20.53 -24.04
N GLU A 96 -11.21 21.69 -24.11
CA GLU A 96 -11.06 22.67 -25.22
C GLU A 96 -9.74 23.45 -25.12
N SER A 97 -9.21 23.62 -23.90
CA SER A 97 -7.95 24.31 -23.63
C SER A 97 -7.15 23.57 -22.56
N PRO A 98 -6.55 22.43 -22.91
CA PRO A 98 -5.85 21.57 -21.96
C PRO A 98 -4.61 22.27 -21.37
N PHE A 99 -4.40 22.09 -20.08
CA PHE A 99 -3.17 22.49 -19.41
C PHE A 99 -2.11 21.38 -19.59
N ASP A 100 -1.01 21.71 -20.24
CA ASP A 100 0.08 20.76 -20.55
C ASP A 100 0.87 20.42 -19.28
N ILE A 101 0.83 19.17 -18.86
CA ILE A 101 1.64 18.61 -17.76
C ILE A 101 2.99 18.11 -18.33
N GLY A 102 3.00 17.69 -19.60
CA GLY A 102 4.17 17.17 -20.28
C GLY A 102 4.48 15.72 -19.88
N TRP A 103 5.60 15.52 -19.21
CA TRP A 103 6.06 14.20 -18.77
C TRP A 103 6.62 14.27 -17.34
N GLY A 104 6.49 13.18 -16.60
CA GLY A 104 7.00 13.07 -15.24
C GLY A 104 6.06 12.33 -14.31
N TRP A 105 6.24 12.58 -13.03
CA TRP A 105 5.42 11.99 -11.98
C TRP A 105 4.15 12.81 -11.78
N LEU A 106 3.02 12.14 -11.55
CA LEU A 106 1.72 12.75 -11.32
C LEU A 106 1.42 12.98 -9.81
N ASP A 107 2.46 13.11 -9.00
CA ASP A 107 2.31 13.36 -7.57
C ASP A 107 1.52 14.65 -7.35
N GLY A 108 0.45 14.57 -6.56
CA GLY A 108 -0.49 15.68 -6.32
C GLY A 108 -1.58 15.88 -7.39
N TYR A 109 -1.56 15.12 -8.48
CA TYR A 109 -2.66 15.04 -9.46
C TYR A 109 -3.56 13.82 -9.25
N THR A 110 -2.98 12.71 -8.83
CA THR A 110 -3.65 11.46 -8.53
C THR A 110 -3.73 11.24 -7.01
N ASN A 111 -4.68 10.43 -6.57
CA ASN A 111 -4.85 10.08 -5.15
C ASN A 111 -3.81 9.07 -4.64
N ARG A 112 -2.91 8.61 -5.50
CA ARG A 112 -1.74 7.77 -5.18
C ARG A 112 -0.51 8.33 -5.85
N SER A 113 0.61 8.33 -5.13
CA SER A 113 1.91 8.72 -5.68
C SER A 113 2.48 7.69 -6.65
N ASN A 114 3.52 8.08 -7.36
CA ASN A 114 4.29 7.22 -8.28
C ASN A 114 3.58 6.79 -9.57
N TRP A 115 2.55 7.47 -10.00
CA TRP A 115 2.11 7.39 -11.38
C TRP A 115 3.07 8.16 -12.26
N TYR A 116 3.53 7.54 -13.33
CA TYR A 116 4.42 8.18 -14.30
C TYR A 116 3.69 8.39 -15.62
N VAL A 117 3.89 9.54 -16.23
CA VAL A 117 3.25 9.89 -17.48
C VAL A 117 4.26 10.42 -18.49
N TYR A 118 4.00 10.12 -19.74
CA TYR A 118 4.61 10.78 -20.88
C TYR A 118 3.50 11.37 -21.76
N GLY A 119 3.52 12.69 -21.92
CA GLY A 119 2.54 13.39 -22.74
C GLY A 119 1.14 13.45 -22.15
N ALA A 120 0.95 14.26 -21.11
CA ALA A 120 -0.32 14.40 -20.39
C ALA A 120 -0.85 15.81 -20.34
N TYR A 121 -2.16 15.89 -20.17
CA TYR A 121 -2.91 17.13 -19.92
C TYR A 121 -3.73 17.05 -18.63
N SER A 122 -3.89 18.22 -17.97
CA SER A 122 -4.93 18.45 -16.99
C SER A 122 -6.10 19.19 -17.67
N CYS A 123 -7.32 18.72 -17.43
CA CYS A 123 -8.53 19.25 -18.03
C CYS A 123 -9.66 19.41 -17.02
N HIS A 124 -9.38 19.96 -15.84
CA HIS A 124 -10.33 20.24 -14.75
C HIS A 124 -11.20 19.02 -14.35
N GLY A 125 -10.64 18.14 -13.54
CA GLY A 125 -11.26 16.87 -13.13
C GLY A 125 -11.15 15.76 -14.19
N VAL A 126 -10.39 15.97 -15.24
CA VAL A 126 -10.16 15.03 -16.33
C VAL A 126 -8.68 14.92 -16.63
N PHE A 127 -8.19 13.69 -16.74
CA PHE A 127 -6.85 13.38 -17.19
C PHE A 127 -6.83 13.20 -18.70
N GLY A 128 -5.88 13.80 -19.41
CA GLY A 128 -5.72 13.67 -20.87
C GLY A 128 -4.39 13.04 -21.27
N LEU A 129 -4.39 12.19 -22.29
CA LEU A 129 -3.20 11.66 -22.93
C LEU A 129 -3.05 12.19 -24.36
N TYR A 130 -1.82 12.53 -24.73
CA TYR A 130 -1.49 13.03 -26.05
C TYR A 130 -1.65 11.98 -27.13
N ASN A 131 -2.18 12.42 -28.29
CA ASN A 131 -1.92 11.79 -29.56
C ASN A 131 -1.11 12.77 -30.41
N LYS A 132 0.21 12.64 -30.41
CA LYS A 132 1.10 13.50 -31.18
C LYS A 132 1.41 12.84 -32.52
N LYS A 133 0.72 13.29 -33.58
CA LYS A 133 0.98 12.87 -34.98
C LYS A 133 2.44 13.09 -35.45
N SER A 134 3.23 13.88 -34.77
CA SER A 134 4.57 14.31 -35.20
C SER A 134 5.68 14.06 -34.18
N ALA A 135 5.37 13.51 -33.00
CA ALA A 135 6.35 13.22 -31.97
C ALA A 135 6.78 11.76 -32.05
N GLU A 136 8.01 11.49 -31.66
CA GLU A 136 8.58 10.16 -31.61
C GLU A 136 7.89 9.24 -30.63
N GLN A 137 6.98 9.75 -29.77
CA GLN A 137 6.29 8.99 -28.72
C GLN A 137 4.89 9.54 -28.43
N ASN A 138 3.91 8.66 -28.44
CA ASN A 138 2.53 8.94 -28.00
C ASN A 138 2.42 9.05 -26.48
N GLY A 139 1.29 9.54 -25.99
CA GLY A 139 0.99 9.59 -24.58
C GLY A 139 0.94 8.20 -23.95
N MET A 140 1.54 8.06 -22.77
CA MET A 140 1.61 6.86 -21.98
C MET A 140 1.34 7.20 -20.50
N LEU A 141 0.58 6.36 -19.81
CA LEU A 141 0.40 6.40 -18.37
C LEU A 141 0.83 5.06 -17.78
N MET A 142 1.70 5.08 -16.79
CA MET A 142 2.18 3.89 -16.09
C MET A 142 1.85 3.98 -14.60
N SER A 143 1.25 2.93 -14.08
CA SER A 143 0.88 2.85 -12.66
C SER A 143 2.10 2.74 -11.74
N PRO A 144 1.94 2.95 -10.44
CA PRO A 144 2.83 2.39 -9.44
C PRO A 144 2.93 0.87 -9.58
N MET A 145 3.91 0.28 -8.90
CA MET A 145 4.09 -1.16 -8.88
C MET A 145 3.00 -1.85 -8.06
N TYR A 146 2.39 -2.89 -8.63
CA TYR A 146 1.35 -3.74 -8.03
C TYR A 146 1.74 -5.20 -8.03
N SER A 147 1.21 -5.96 -7.07
CA SER A 147 1.28 -7.42 -7.08
C SER A 147 -0.03 -7.99 -7.59
N LEU A 148 -0.12 -8.23 -8.90
CA LEU A 148 -1.32 -8.72 -9.59
C LEU A 148 -1.28 -10.24 -9.86
N GLN A 149 -0.51 -11.02 -9.07
CA GLN A 149 -0.33 -12.46 -9.29
C GLN A 149 -1.55 -13.33 -8.91
N ASN A 150 -2.47 -12.80 -8.09
CA ASN A 150 -3.67 -13.55 -7.69
C ASN A 150 -4.58 -13.85 -8.88
N ASN A 151 -5.58 -14.70 -8.72
CA ASN A 151 -6.52 -15.07 -9.78
C ASN A 151 -5.82 -15.49 -11.11
N ASN A 152 -4.68 -16.18 -11.01
CA ASN A 152 -3.84 -16.57 -12.17
C ASN A 152 -3.39 -15.37 -13.01
N GLY A 153 -3.10 -14.24 -12.38
CA GLY A 153 -2.68 -13.01 -13.05
C GLY A 153 -3.79 -12.27 -13.79
N LYS A 154 -5.05 -12.64 -13.60
CA LYS A 154 -6.20 -11.96 -14.23
C LYS A 154 -6.64 -10.79 -13.36
N PHE A 155 -6.82 -9.64 -13.98
CA PHE A 155 -7.24 -8.40 -13.34
C PHE A 155 -8.15 -7.58 -14.26
N THR A 156 -8.83 -6.60 -13.71
CA THR A 156 -9.76 -5.75 -14.45
C THR A 156 -9.33 -4.30 -14.36
N VAL A 157 -9.32 -3.61 -15.50
CA VAL A 157 -9.18 -2.16 -15.58
C VAL A 157 -10.48 -1.58 -16.09
N THR A 158 -11.06 -0.63 -15.34
CA THR A 158 -12.22 0.14 -15.80
C THR A 158 -11.85 1.61 -15.88
N PHE A 159 -12.41 2.31 -16.83
CA PHE A 159 -12.28 3.76 -16.94
C PHE A 159 -13.45 4.33 -17.73
N ARG A 160 -13.79 5.57 -17.44
CA ARG A 160 -14.70 6.37 -18.25
C ARG A 160 -13.88 7.31 -19.11
N ALA A 161 -14.09 7.24 -20.43
CA ALA A 161 -13.25 7.98 -21.36
C ALA A 161 -14.01 8.47 -22.58
N LYS A 162 -13.41 9.46 -23.26
CA LYS A 162 -13.85 9.97 -24.57
C LYS A 162 -12.67 10.49 -25.39
N THR A 163 -12.93 10.82 -26.64
CA THR A 163 -12.02 11.59 -27.52
C THR A 163 -12.78 12.71 -28.22
N THR A 164 -12.08 13.66 -28.84
CA THR A 164 -12.69 14.69 -29.68
C THR A 164 -12.75 14.32 -31.16
N GLY A 165 -11.99 13.33 -31.58
CA GLY A 165 -11.93 12.80 -32.96
C GLY A 165 -11.89 11.28 -32.97
N THR A 166 -10.75 10.70 -33.27
CA THR A 166 -10.47 9.27 -33.17
C THR A 166 -9.31 9.02 -32.21
N ALA A 167 -9.42 8.06 -31.33
CA ALA A 167 -8.35 7.64 -30.43
C ALA A 167 -8.48 6.15 -30.11
N THR A 168 -7.36 5.45 -30.11
CA THR A 168 -7.27 4.06 -29.65
C THR A 168 -6.28 3.98 -28.52
N VAL A 169 -6.68 3.40 -27.40
CA VAL A 169 -5.84 3.14 -26.25
C VAL A 169 -5.58 1.66 -26.08
N ALA A 170 -4.38 1.29 -25.68
CA ALA A 170 -4.01 -0.06 -25.27
C ALA A 170 -3.72 -0.09 -23.77
N VAL A 171 -4.15 -1.16 -23.09
CA VAL A 171 -3.90 -1.36 -21.65
C VAL A 171 -3.35 -2.77 -21.46
N PHE A 172 -2.29 -2.91 -20.68
CA PHE A 172 -1.63 -4.18 -20.40
C PHE A 172 -0.81 -4.15 -19.11
N ALA A 173 -0.49 -5.34 -18.58
CA ALA A 173 0.53 -5.48 -17.54
C ALA A 173 1.92 -5.52 -18.16
N THR A 174 2.91 -4.91 -17.51
CA THR A 174 4.30 -4.90 -17.99
C THR A 174 5.29 -5.04 -16.82
N GLU A 175 6.46 -5.64 -17.09
CA GLU A 175 7.66 -5.42 -16.30
C GLU A 175 8.36 -4.19 -16.87
N TYR A 176 8.58 -3.21 -16.00
CA TYR A 176 9.32 -2.03 -16.42
C TYR A 176 10.79 -2.34 -16.59
N LEU A 177 11.26 -2.34 -17.82
CA LEU A 177 12.66 -2.46 -18.18
C LEU A 177 13.15 -1.08 -18.63
N MET A 178 13.92 -0.39 -17.81
CA MET A 178 14.39 1.00 -18.00
C MET A 178 15.17 1.28 -19.31
N ALA A 179 15.53 0.29 -20.06
CA ALA A 179 16.40 0.44 -21.23
C ALA A 179 15.76 0.03 -22.56
N GLY A 180 14.44 -0.13 -22.62
CA GLY A 180 13.78 -0.59 -23.83
C GLY A 180 12.28 -0.28 -23.86
N PRO A 181 11.60 -0.65 -24.96
CA PRO A 181 10.15 -0.53 -25.01
C PRO A 181 9.50 -1.45 -23.98
N SER A 182 8.38 -1.00 -23.41
CA SER A 182 7.56 -1.84 -22.54
C SER A 182 7.02 -3.04 -23.31
N TYR A 183 7.05 -4.21 -22.70
CA TYR A 183 6.49 -5.43 -23.27
C TYR A 183 5.30 -5.89 -22.44
N ALA A 184 4.20 -6.18 -23.10
CA ALA A 184 3.04 -6.78 -22.44
C ALA A 184 3.39 -8.18 -21.93
N LEU A 185 3.10 -8.44 -20.65
CA LEU A 185 3.28 -9.75 -20.02
C LEU A 185 2.17 -10.74 -20.38
N GLY A 186 1.05 -10.22 -20.85
CA GLY A 186 -0.12 -11.01 -21.22
C GLY A 186 -0.97 -10.32 -22.28
N LYS A 187 -2.29 -10.42 -22.13
CA LYS A 187 -3.26 -9.84 -23.06
C LYS A 187 -3.15 -8.32 -23.09
N VAL A 188 -3.05 -7.76 -24.29
CA VAL A 188 -3.22 -6.33 -24.57
C VAL A 188 -4.69 -6.05 -24.83
N GLY A 189 -5.33 -5.32 -23.93
CA GLY A 189 -6.68 -4.78 -24.16
C GLY A 189 -6.59 -3.55 -25.05
N LYS A 190 -7.37 -3.48 -26.13
CA LYS A 190 -7.45 -2.31 -27.00
C LYS A 190 -8.87 -1.80 -27.06
N VAL A 191 -9.02 -0.47 -26.98
CA VAL A 191 -10.31 0.21 -27.01
C VAL A 191 -10.25 1.39 -27.97
N GLU A 192 -11.21 1.46 -28.89
CA GLU A 192 -11.49 2.64 -29.68
C GLU A 192 -12.45 3.53 -28.89
N LEU A 193 -12.02 4.76 -28.59
CA LEU A 193 -12.81 5.69 -27.81
C LEU A 193 -13.87 6.37 -28.66
N THR A 194 -15.03 6.59 -28.06
CA THR A 194 -16.12 7.36 -28.65
C THR A 194 -15.98 8.86 -28.38
N LYS A 195 -16.70 9.70 -29.15
CA LYS A 195 -16.74 11.15 -28.92
C LYS A 195 -17.55 11.54 -27.69
N GLU A 196 -18.48 10.71 -27.31
CA GLU A 196 -19.23 10.83 -26.07
C GLU A 196 -18.56 10.06 -24.95
N TRP A 197 -18.76 10.51 -23.71
CA TRP A 197 -18.30 9.79 -22.54
C TRP A 197 -18.91 8.39 -22.49
N ALA A 198 -18.07 7.37 -22.39
CA ALA A 198 -18.48 5.98 -22.26
C ALA A 198 -17.62 5.26 -21.20
N ASP A 199 -18.21 4.28 -20.57
CA ASP A 199 -17.53 3.40 -19.61
C ASP A 199 -16.94 2.20 -20.36
N TYR A 200 -15.69 1.91 -20.07
CA TYR A 200 -14.94 0.79 -20.64
C TYR A 200 -14.47 -0.14 -19.55
N THR A 201 -14.57 -1.44 -19.81
CA THR A 201 -14.09 -2.50 -18.92
C THR A 201 -13.21 -3.45 -19.71
N LEU A 202 -11.98 -3.64 -19.25
CA LEU A 202 -11.00 -4.54 -19.84
C LEU A 202 -10.65 -5.64 -18.84
N GLU A 203 -10.95 -6.88 -19.21
CA GLU A 203 -10.44 -8.05 -18.53
C GLU A 203 -9.09 -8.43 -19.14
N LEU A 204 -8.05 -8.35 -18.33
CA LEU A 204 -6.65 -8.54 -18.71
C LEU A 204 -6.06 -9.72 -17.95
N ASP A 205 -4.90 -10.15 -18.40
CA ASP A 205 -4.05 -11.15 -17.74
C ASP A 205 -2.57 -10.73 -17.79
N GLY A 206 -1.68 -11.61 -17.34
CA GLY A 206 -0.25 -11.30 -17.27
C GLY A 206 0.13 -10.54 -16.01
N GLY A 207 -0.78 -10.37 -15.06
CA GLY A 207 -0.46 -9.83 -13.74
C GLY A 207 0.49 -10.77 -12.99
N ILE A 208 1.62 -10.22 -12.53
CA ILE A 208 2.62 -10.91 -11.72
C ILE A 208 2.90 -10.11 -10.44
N GLN A 209 3.72 -10.68 -9.59
CA GLN A 209 4.25 -9.95 -8.45
C GLN A 209 5.20 -8.85 -8.92
N GLY A 210 4.88 -7.59 -8.61
CA GLY A 210 5.74 -6.46 -8.93
C GLY A 210 5.68 -6.01 -10.39
N CYS A 211 4.50 -6.02 -10.99
CA CYS A 211 4.26 -5.46 -12.33
C CYS A 211 3.63 -4.07 -12.28
N TYR A 212 3.58 -3.44 -13.44
CA TYR A 212 2.89 -2.17 -13.70
C TYR A 212 1.72 -2.40 -14.62
N VAL A 213 0.74 -1.52 -14.56
CA VAL A 213 -0.32 -1.41 -15.58
C VAL A 213 0.00 -0.18 -16.42
N GLU A 214 0.18 -0.40 -17.70
CA GLU A 214 0.47 0.65 -18.68
C GLU A 214 -0.75 0.90 -19.56
N LEU A 215 -1.02 2.17 -19.85
CA LEU A 215 -2.06 2.64 -20.74
C LEU A 215 -1.44 3.55 -21.78
N ASP A 216 -1.48 3.12 -23.03
CA ASP A 216 -0.81 3.75 -24.18
C ASP A 216 -1.79 4.29 -25.20
N MET A 217 -1.48 5.44 -25.75
CA MET A 217 -2.08 5.91 -26.99
C MET A 217 -1.44 5.17 -28.18
N VAL A 218 -2.21 4.31 -28.86
CA VAL A 218 -1.70 3.47 -29.93
C VAL A 218 -2.28 3.79 -31.31
N GLY A 219 -3.24 4.71 -31.40
CA GLY A 219 -3.83 5.11 -32.66
C GLY A 219 -4.80 6.26 -32.58
N GLY A 220 -5.23 6.74 -33.74
CA GLY A 220 -6.16 7.83 -33.89
C GLY A 220 -5.51 9.16 -34.29
N ASP A 221 -6.28 10.25 -34.18
CA ASP A 221 -5.87 11.61 -34.56
C ASP A 221 -6.13 12.65 -33.48
N SER A 222 -6.67 12.25 -32.35
CA SER A 222 -7.06 13.10 -31.24
C SER A 222 -6.62 12.55 -29.90
N ASN A 223 -6.54 13.39 -28.89
CA ASN A 223 -6.21 13.02 -27.52
C ASN A 223 -7.30 12.14 -26.91
N ALA A 224 -6.93 11.33 -25.94
CA ALA A 224 -7.84 10.61 -25.07
C ALA A 224 -8.01 11.38 -23.77
N TYR A 225 -9.24 11.37 -23.23
CA TYR A 225 -9.62 12.01 -21.97
C TYR A 225 -10.30 11.00 -21.05
N PHE A 226 -9.90 11.00 -19.78
CA PHE A 226 -10.33 10.04 -18.77
C PHE A 226 -10.92 10.79 -17.57
N ASP A 227 -12.09 10.37 -17.10
CA ASP A 227 -12.83 10.96 -15.99
C ASP A 227 -12.60 10.18 -14.68
N ASN A 228 -12.52 8.86 -14.77
CA ASN A 228 -12.17 7.99 -13.65
C ASN A 228 -11.42 6.75 -14.14
N MET A 229 -10.80 6.06 -13.20
CA MET A 229 -10.10 4.79 -13.48
C MET A 229 -10.04 3.89 -12.25
N THR A 230 -10.27 2.59 -12.44
CA THR A 230 -10.00 1.59 -11.42
C THR A 230 -9.10 0.46 -11.95
N ILE A 231 -8.29 -0.11 -11.04
CA ILE A 231 -7.56 -1.34 -11.28
C ILE A 231 -7.90 -2.28 -10.14
N SER A 232 -8.47 -3.43 -10.44
CA SER A 232 -8.94 -4.37 -9.43
C SER A 232 -8.65 -5.83 -9.79
N GLN A 233 -8.62 -6.67 -8.77
CA GLN A 233 -8.43 -8.11 -8.92
C GLN A 233 -9.31 -8.89 -7.93
N PRO A 234 -10.00 -9.95 -8.37
CA PRO A 234 -10.60 -10.92 -7.46
C PRO A 234 -9.53 -11.62 -6.63
N MET A 235 -9.75 -11.68 -5.32
CA MET A 235 -8.88 -12.36 -4.36
C MET A 235 -9.67 -13.38 -3.55
N LYS A 236 -9.02 -14.50 -3.20
CA LYS A 236 -9.54 -15.49 -2.29
C LYS A 236 -9.13 -15.19 -0.87
N ALA A 237 -9.91 -15.64 0.12
CA ALA A 237 -9.54 -15.56 1.51
C ALA A 237 -8.11 -16.06 1.75
N GLY A 238 -7.26 -15.21 2.32
CA GLY A 238 -5.84 -15.49 2.57
C GLY A 238 -4.87 -15.12 1.44
N ASP A 239 -5.35 -14.74 0.24
CA ASP A 239 -4.51 -14.19 -0.82
C ASP A 239 -3.82 -12.90 -0.32
N GLU A 240 -2.60 -12.70 -0.78
CA GLU A 240 -1.82 -11.51 -0.43
C GLU A 240 -1.55 -10.66 -1.67
N ALA A 241 -1.66 -9.36 -1.51
CA ALA A 241 -1.31 -8.35 -2.49
C ALA A 241 -0.39 -7.29 -1.88
N MET A 242 0.34 -6.57 -2.72
CA MET A 242 1.16 -5.45 -2.30
C MET A 242 1.14 -4.35 -3.36
N LEU A 243 1.09 -3.12 -2.91
CA LEU A 243 1.18 -1.95 -3.77
C LEU A 243 2.09 -0.89 -3.15
N VAL A 244 2.73 -0.08 -3.99
CA VAL A 244 3.39 1.15 -3.54
C VAL A 244 2.30 2.16 -3.21
N TYR A 245 2.29 2.61 -1.95
CA TYR A 245 1.34 3.59 -1.46
C TYR A 245 1.83 5.02 -1.68
N ASP A 246 3.06 5.28 -1.27
CA ASP A 246 3.68 6.60 -1.38
C ASP A 246 5.20 6.50 -1.56
N PHE A 247 5.76 7.54 -2.16
CA PHE A 247 7.18 7.73 -2.36
C PHE A 247 7.52 9.18 -2.15
N VAL A 248 8.43 9.45 -1.23
CA VAL A 248 8.86 10.81 -0.96
C VAL A 248 10.37 10.89 -0.83
N GLU A 249 10.94 11.96 -1.38
CA GLU A 249 12.30 12.35 -1.11
C GLU A 249 12.30 13.44 -0.04
N THR A 250 13.00 13.19 1.06
CA THR A 250 13.14 14.10 2.19
C THR A 250 14.50 14.78 2.18
N GLY A 251 14.67 15.85 2.96
CA GLY A 251 15.99 16.45 3.20
C GLY A 251 16.82 15.63 4.22
N ASP A 252 17.78 16.30 4.85
CA ASP A 252 18.64 15.71 5.89
C ASP A 252 17.89 15.55 7.23
N VAL A 253 16.92 14.65 7.24
CA VAL A 253 16.07 14.31 8.39
C VAL A 253 16.23 12.85 8.80
N SER A 254 15.73 12.47 9.98
CA SER A 254 15.73 11.09 10.49
C SER A 254 14.32 10.54 10.68
N SER A 255 13.32 11.27 10.21
CA SER A 255 11.92 10.84 10.25
C SER A 255 11.11 11.56 9.19
N HIS A 256 9.96 10.96 8.83
CA HIS A 256 8.98 11.54 7.92
C HIS A 256 7.58 11.11 8.33
N ASP A 257 6.65 12.06 8.36
CA ASP A 257 5.24 11.79 8.64
C ASP A 257 4.54 11.35 7.36
N VAL A 258 3.97 10.16 7.38
CA VAL A 258 3.20 9.58 6.29
C VAL A 258 1.72 9.72 6.62
N ALA A 259 0.99 10.47 5.81
CA ALA A 259 -0.46 10.50 5.89
C ALA A 259 -1.03 9.21 5.27
N THR A 260 -1.97 8.56 5.94
CA THR A 260 -2.65 7.38 5.43
C THR A 260 -4.09 7.72 5.07
N GLY A 261 -4.58 7.16 3.96
CA GLY A 261 -5.99 7.25 3.58
C GLY A 261 -6.84 6.18 4.28
N ASP A 262 -8.07 6.03 3.82
CA ASP A 262 -8.98 4.99 4.30
C ASP A 262 -8.36 3.61 4.13
N LYS A 263 -8.31 2.85 5.23
CA LYS A 263 -7.83 1.48 5.25
C LYS A 263 -8.94 0.52 4.85
N VAL A 264 -8.62 -0.42 4.00
CA VAL A 264 -9.46 -1.59 3.77
C VAL A 264 -9.09 -2.67 4.81
N ALA A 265 -10.07 -3.44 5.26
CA ALA A 265 -9.80 -4.55 6.19
C ALA A 265 -8.78 -5.52 5.57
N GLY A 266 -7.69 -5.80 6.29
CA GLY A 266 -6.57 -6.60 5.78
C GLY A 266 -5.35 -5.80 5.34
N ASP A 267 -5.46 -4.48 5.23
CA ASP A 267 -4.33 -3.60 4.88
C ASP A 267 -3.38 -3.39 6.07
N VAL A 268 -2.09 -3.53 5.79
CA VAL A 268 -0.99 -3.21 6.71
C VAL A 268 0.03 -2.36 5.97
N TYR A 269 0.40 -1.23 6.56
CA TYR A 269 1.45 -0.38 6.01
C TYR A 269 2.84 -0.92 6.34
N TRP A 270 3.75 -0.73 5.39
CA TRP A 270 5.16 -1.04 5.50
C TRP A 270 5.97 0.10 4.91
N TYR A 271 7.20 0.28 5.36
CA TYR A 271 8.10 1.26 4.75
C TYR A 271 9.56 0.80 4.73
N GLN A 272 10.33 1.39 3.86
CA GLN A 272 11.78 1.25 3.73
C GLN A 272 12.40 2.60 3.37
N VAL A 273 13.69 2.75 3.63
CA VAL A 273 14.41 4.01 3.43
C VAL A 273 15.72 3.76 2.71
N ALA A 274 16.07 4.63 1.76
CA ALA A 274 17.41 4.71 1.18
C ALA A 274 18.03 6.06 1.50
N SER A 275 19.36 6.09 1.66
CA SER A 275 20.10 7.33 1.76
C SER A 275 20.49 7.87 0.39
N LEU A 276 20.50 9.19 0.25
CA LEU A 276 20.89 9.90 -0.95
C LEU A 276 21.90 10.98 -0.62
N LYS A 277 22.75 11.29 -1.59
CA LYS A 277 23.60 12.48 -1.58
C LYS A 277 23.34 13.32 -2.82
N ARG A 278 22.82 14.53 -2.61
CA ARG A 278 22.56 15.48 -3.67
C ARG A 278 23.57 16.62 -3.62
N LEU A 279 23.94 17.11 -4.80
CA LEU A 279 24.68 18.35 -4.96
C LEU A 279 23.74 19.55 -4.75
N SER A 280 24.32 20.72 -4.49
CA SER A 280 23.56 21.98 -4.41
C SER A 280 22.79 22.32 -5.71
N SER A 281 23.20 21.75 -6.83
CA SER A 281 22.47 21.81 -8.12
C SER A 281 21.20 20.93 -8.16
N GLY A 282 20.94 20.11 -7.12
CA GLY A 282 19.87 19.12 -7.09
C GLY A 282 20.20 17.79 -7.79
N SER A 283 21.36 17.71 -8.47
CA SER A 283 21.79 16.47 -9.10
C SER A 283 22.19 15.43 -8.04
N GLU A 284 21.81 14.16 -8.26
CA GLU A 284 22.25 13.04 -7.44
C GLU A 284 23.74 12.79 -7.67
N LEU A 285 24.48 12.61 -6.58
CA LEU A 285 25.90 12.28 -6.59
C LEU A 285 26.11 10.82 -6.21
N ASP A 286 25.36 10.33 -5.23
CA ASP A 286 25.52 8.98 -4.68
C ASP A 286 24.24 8.56 -3.94
N ASP A 287 24.02 7.26 -3.79
CA ASP A 287 22.89 6.68 -3.10
C ASP A 287 23.28 5.42 -2.28
N SER A 288 22.31 4.81 -1.63
CA SER A 288 22.43 3.50 -1.01
C SER A 288 21.37 2.52 -1.55
N ASN A 289 21.56 1.24 -1.26
CA ASN A 289 20.44 0.29 -1.32
C ASN A 289 19.34 0.66 -0.32
N TYR A 290 18.13 0.15 -0.54
CA TYR A 290 17.05 0.28 0.45
C TYR A 290 17.35 -0.56 1.69
N SER A 291 16.87 -0.06 2.82
CA SER A 291 16.79 -0.81 4.07
C SER A 291 15.86 -2.02 3.95
N ASP A 292 15.87 -2.88 4.95
CA ASP A 292 14.81 -3.86 5.14
C ASP A 292 13.45 -3.16 5.28
N LEU A 293 12.38 -3.87 4.87
CA LEU A 293 11.01 -3.43 5.06
C LEU A 293 10.62 -3.52 6.54
N VAL A 294 10.05 -2.44 7.07
CA VAL A 294 9.53 -2.36 8.44
C VAL A 294 8.02 -2.28 8.42
N GLU A 295 7.38 -3.20 9.12
CA GLU A 295 5.93 -3.19 9.33
C GLU A 295 5.52 -2.04 10.25
N VAL A 296 4.53 -1.26 9.84
CA VAL A 296 3.91 -0.24 10.66
C VAL A 296 2.92 -0.92 11.61
N LYS A 297 3.43 -1.30 12.76
CA LYS A 297 2.59 -1.80 13.84
C LYS A 297 2.07 -0.60 14.59
N GLN A 298 0.75 -0.53 14.81
CA GLN A 298 0.28 0.21 15.95
C GLN A 298 1.08 -0.37 17.13
N GLU A 299 2.09 0.38 17.62
CA GLU A 299 2.73 0.03 18.88
C GLU A 299 1.59 -0.21 19.83
N GLY A 300 1.54 -1.43 20.32
CA GLY A 300 0.33 -1.88 20.94
C GLY A 300 -0.42 -0.68 21.46
N ALA A 301 -1.56 -0.37 20.93
CA ALA A 301 -2.53 -0.01 21.87
C ALA A 301 -2.29 -1.11 22.91
N VAL A 302 -1.41 -0.86 23.88
CA VAL A 302 -1.85 -0.98 25.22
C VAL A 302 -3.15 -0.23 25.08
N CYS A 303 -4.17 -0.98 24.60
CA CYS A 303 -5.53 -0.64 24.90
C CYS A 303 -5.33 -0.20 26.30
N ALA A 304 -5.32 1.16 26.55
CA ALA A 304 -5.27 1.60 27.92
C ALA A 304 -6.39 0.79 28.48
N LEU A 305 -5.99 -0.37 29.05
CA LEU A 305 -6.92 -1.38 29.48
C LEU A 305 -7.75 -0.53 30.38
N LYS A 306 -8.89 -0.10 29.83
CA LYS A 306 -9.86 0.73 30.56
C LYS A 306 -9.95 -0.06 31.81
N ALA A 307 -9.30 0.43 32.91
CA ALA A 307 -8.84 -0.43 33.97
C ALA A 307 -10.06 -1.23 34.37
N SER A 308 -10.16 -2.48 33.83
CA SER A 308 -11.39 -3.22 33.85
C SER A 308 -11.79 -3.27 35.33
N ALA A 309 -12.89 -2.71 35.65
CA ALA A 309 -13.41 -2.70 37.01
C ALA A 309 -13.72 -4.11 37.54
N ALA A 310 -13.57 -5.12 36.65
CA ALA A 310 -13.73 -6.51 37.00
C ALA A 310 -12.82 -6.90 38.17
N ARG A 311 -13.38 -7.63 39.12
CA ARG A 311 -12.70 -8.15 40.30
C ARG A 311 -13.02 -9.62 40.48
N ALA A 312 -12.08 -10.37 41.01
CA ALA A 312 -12.33 -11.74 41.44
C ALA A 312 -11.71 -11.95 42.83
N TYR A 313 -12.47 -12.54 43.72
CA TYR A 313 -12.02 -12.80 45.09
C TYR A 313 -12.68 -14.06 45.62
N ALA A 314 -11.98 -14.72 46.56
CA ALA A 314 -12.49 -15.91 47.23
C ALA A 314 -13.47 -15.56 48.35
N THR A 315 -14.47 -16.43 48.54
CA THR A 315 -15.38 -16.47 49.67
C THR A 315 -15.40 -17.89 50.25
N ALA A 316 -16.11 -18.08 51.38
CA ALA A 316 -16.27 -19.43 51.91
C ALA A 316 -16.91 -20.41 50.92
N ASP A 317 -17.84 -19.94 50.11
CA ASP A 317 -18.66 -20.76 49.23
C ASP A 317 -18.09 -20.92 47.79
N GLY A 318 -17.18 -20.02 47.38
CA GLY A 318 -16.65 -20.04 45.99
C GLY A 318 -15.75 -18.85 45.68
N VAL A 319 -15.59 -18.62 44.38
CA VAL A 319 -14.96 -17.41 43.84
C VAL A 319 -16.05 -16.50 43.29
N VAL A 320 -16.11 -15.28 43.81
CA VAL A 320 -16.99 -14.24 43.31
C VAL A 320 -16.26 -13.48 42.19
N VAL A 321 -16.91 -13.34 41.04
CA VAL A 321 -16.46 -12.55 39.90
C VAL A 321 -17.41 -11.37 39.74
N GLU A 322 -16.89 -10.15 39.88
CA GLU A 322 -17.59 -8.89 39.59
C GLU A 322 -17.16 -8.47 38.17
N ASN A 323 -18.13 -8.36 37.28
CA ASN A 323 -17.96 -8.15 35.85
C ASN A 323 -18.87 -7.01 35.35
N PRO A 324 -18.63 -5.77 35.77
CA PRO A 324 -19.50 -4.64 35.46
C PRO A 324 -19.56 -4.30 33.96
N GLU A 325 -18.66 -4.88 33.17
CA GLU A 325 -18.58 -4.64 31.74
C GLU A 325 -19.28 -5.73 30.90
N GLY A 326 -19.84 -6.77 31.53
CA GLY A 326 -20.55 -7.85 30.90
C GLY A 326 -19.68 -8.71 29.94
N ALA A 327 -18.36 -8.77 30.20
CA ALA A 327 -17.43 -9.53 29.38
C ALA A 327 -17.52 -11.04 29.66
N ASP A 328 -17.02 -11.86 28.72
CA ASP A 328 -16.92 -13.31 28.92
C ASP A 328 -16.02 -13.62 30.12
N VAL A 329 -16.46 -14.60 30.93
CA VAL A 329 -15.74 -15.07 32.11
C VAL A 329 -15.30 -16.51 31.91
N ALA A 330 -14.01 -16.79 32.19
CA ALA A 330 -13.48 -18.15 32.25
C ALA A 330 -12.62 -18.32 33.51
N VAL A 331 -12.70 -19.49 34.14
CA VAL A 331 -11.91 -19.85 35.31
C VAL A 331 -11.13 -21.11 35.02
N TYR A 332 -9.83 -21.08 35.32
CA TYR A 332 -8.91 -22.18 35.10
C TYR A 332 -8.31 -22.64 36.44
N ASP A 333 -8.11 -23.92 36.62
CA ASP A 333 -7.37 -24.47 37.76
C ASP A 333 -5.85 -24.26 37.61
N ALA A 334 -5.08 -24.63 38.62
CA ALA A 334 -3.62 -24.49 38.61
C ALA A 334 -2.92 -25.30 37.51
N GLY A 335 -3.59 -26.31 36.94
CA GLY A 335 -3.13 -27.13 35.82
C GLY A 335 -3.48 -26.53 34.45
N GLY A 336 -4.15 -25.36 34.40
CA GLY A 336 -4.59 -24.71 33.18
C GLY A 336 -5.87 -25.29 32.55
N ARG A 337 -6.55 -26.19 33.24
CA ARG A 337 -7.82 -26.74 32.78
C ARG A 337 -8.95 -25.76 33.11
N GLU A 338 -9.81 -25.48 32.11
CA GLU A 338 -11.01 -24.68 32.30
C GLU A 338 -12.01 -25.45 33.20
N VAL A 339 -12.38 -24.81 34.32
CA VAL A 339 -13.31 -25.32 35.30
C VAL A 339 -14.65 -24.60 35.32
N TYR A 340 -14.70 -23.44 34.68
CA TYR A 340 -15.93 -22.66 34.50
C TYR A 340 -15.79 -21.69 33.33
N ALA A 341 -16.88 -21.53 32.55
CA ALA A 341 -17.00 -20.47 31.54
C ALA A 341 -18.45 -19.96 31.50
N SER A 342 -18.60 -18.65 31.29
CA SER A 342 -19.88 -17.96 31.10
C SER A 342 -19.75 -16.88 30.05
N ARG A 343 -20.76 -16.77 29.18
CA ARG A 343 -20.91 -15.74 28.14
C ARG A 343 -22.20 -14.93 28.31
N ASP A 344 -22.84 -15.03 29.47
CA ASP A 344 -24.15 -14.42 29.75
C ASP A 344 -24.05 -12.93 30.17
N GLY A 345 -22.85 -12.40 30.31
CA GLY A 345 -22.63 -10.99 30.64
C GLY A 345 -23.06 -10.58 32.05
N ALA A 346 -23.25 -11.54 32.98
CA ALA A 346 -23.69 -11.24 34.32
C ALA A 346 -22.72 -10.28 35.05
N GLU A 347 -23.24 -9.20 35.63
CA GLU A 347 -22.44 -8.19 36.36
C GLU A 347 -21.74 -8.77 37.58
N LYS A 348 -22.34 -9.78 38.20
CA LYS A 348 -21.78 -10.45 39.37
C LYS A 348 -22.22 -11.94 39.36
N GLN A 349 -21.26 -12.82 39.56
CA GLN A 349 -21.53 -14.27 39.59
C GLN A 349 -20.62 -14.93 40.63
N MET A 350 -21.12 -16.01 41.23
CA MET A 350 -20.36 -16.85 42.15
C MET A 350 -20.12 -18.19 41.52
N VAL A 351 -18.85 -18.57 41.39
CA VAL A 351 -18.41 -19.87 40.89
C VAL A 351 -18.06 -20.77 42.10
N VAL A 352 -18.83 -21.81 42.33
CA VAL A 352 -18.57 -22.75 43.43
C VAL A 352 -17.38 -23.63 43.02
N LEU A 353 -16.29 -23.53 43.79
CA LEU A 353 -15.04 -24.22 43.49
C LEU A 353 -14.46 -24.81 44.80
N PRO A 354 -13.75 -25.91 44.76
CA PRO A 354 -13.00 -26.43 45.91
C PRO A 354 -11.86 -25.51 46.29
N SER A 355 -11.24 -25.74 47.46
CA SER A 355 -10.04 -24.97 47.87
C SER A 355 -8.90 -25.23 46.85
N GLY A 356 -8.25 -24.16 46.40
CA GLY A 356 -7.20 -24.22 45.38
C GLY A 356 -6.77 -22.86 44.85
N VAL A 357 -5.89 -22.88 43.87
CA VAL A 357 -5.43 -21.71 43.13
C VAL A 357 -6.11 -21.69 41.76
N TYR A 358 -6.71 -20.54 41.45
CA TYR A 358 -7.45 -20.35 40.19
C TYR A 358 -6.96 -19.13 39.44
N VAL A 359 -7.04 -19.20 38.13
CA VAL A 359 -6.86 -18.06 37.24
C VAL A 359 -8.24 -17.69 36.69
N VAL A 360 -8.69 -16.50 36.99
CA VAL A 360 -9.97 -15.96 36.52
C VAL A 360 -9.69 -14.97 35.41
N LYS A 361 -10.25 -15.23 34.23
CA LYS A 361 -10.18 -14.36 33.05
C LYS A 361 -11.54 -13.71 32.85
N VAL A 362 -11.59 -12.39 32.80
CA VAL A 362 -12.79 -11.57 32.49
C VAL A 362 -12.44 -10.67 31.30
N GLY A 363 -12.94 -11.01 30.12
CA GLY A 363 -12.49 -10.37 28.88
C GLY A 363 -10.97 -10.51 28.71
N TYR A 364 -10.27 -9.39 28.78
CA TYR A 364 -8.79 -9.36 28.68
C TYR A 364 -8.07 -9.35 30.04
N LYS A 365 -8.81 -9.14 31.13
CA LYS A 365 -8.23 -9.11 32.47
C LYS A 365 -8.04 -10.51 33.04
N VAL A 366 -6.86 -10.77 33.57
CA VAL A 366 -6.50 -12.02 34.21
C VAL A 366 -6.16 -11.78 35.67
N MET A 367 -6.79 -12.53 36.58
CA MET A 367 -6.64 -12.40 38.01
C MET A 367 -6.33 -13.77 38.63
N LYS A 368 -5.42 -13.80 39.59
CA LYS A 368 -5.16 -14.99 40.41
C LYS A 368 -5.95 -14.94 41.68
N VAL A 369 -6.68 -16.00 41.98
CA VAL A 369 -7.49 -16.13 43.20
C VAL A 369 -7.07 -17.40 43.92
N MET A 370 -6.89 -17.30 45.24
CA MET A 370 -6.67 -18.47 46.11
C MET A 370 -7.90 -18.64 46.98
N LYS A 371 -8.53 -19.80 46.89
CA LYS A 371 -9.65 -20.19 47.75
C LYS A 371 -9.25 -21.23 48.75
#